data_b3c08b32e9cd623761416faa3715a556
#
_entry.id   b3c08b32e9cd623761416faa3715a556
#
_cell.length_a   1.000
_cell.length_b   1.000
_cell.length_c   1.000
_cell.angle_alpha   90.00
_cell.angle_beta   90.00
_cell.angle_gamma   90.00
#
_symmetry.space_group_name_H-M   'P 1'
#
loop_
_entity.id
_entity.type
_entity.pdbx_description
1 polymer ?
#
loop_
_entity_poly.entity_id
_entity_poly.type
_entity_poly.pdbx_seq_one_letter_code
_entity_poly.pdbx_strand_id
1 'polypeptide(L)'
;MKKIIINFLFLFLSIPFVCGQEQILPVPSHRPSPAQQKQIARKYGMFIHFGLNTFQDQEWTDGSKPASSYRPTTVDTDQWIRAAKEAGMKYVILTAKHHEGFCLWDSKYTEYDVASSGNTTNVIESIAKSCK
;
A
#
# COMPACT_ATOMS: atom_id res chain seq x y z
N MET A 1 72.21 15.24 34.64
CA MET A 1 71.03 14.43 35.02
C MET A 1 69.80 15.06 34.36
N LYS A 2 69.33 14.48 33.25
CA LYS A 2 68.14 14.99 32.53
C LYS A 2 66.89 14.28 33.08
N LYS A 3 65.99 15.06 33.66
CA LYS A 3 64.67 14.54 34.13
C LYS A 3 63.76 14.38 32.92
N ILE A 4 63.33 13.12 32.65
CA ILE A 4 62.33 12.78 31.66
C ILE A 4 61.00 12.93 32.35
N ILE A 5 60.18 13.90 31.87
CA ILE A 5 58.78 14.06 32.28
C ILE A 5 57.95 13.26 31.33
N ILE A 6 57.33 12.17 31.83
CA ILE A 6 56.40 11.35 31.10
C ILE A 6 55.01 11.95 31.30
N ASN A 7 54.47 12.59 30.24
CA ASN A 7 53.10 13.02 30.21
C ASN A 7 52.18 11.82 29.89
N PHE A 8 51.41 11.38 30.87
CA PHE A 8 50.32 10.45 30.66
C PHE A 8 49.11 11.21 30.08
N LEU A 9 48.89 11.05 28.80
CA LEU A 9 47.67 11.54 28.12
C LEU A 9 46.53 10.55 28.40
N PHE A 10 45.61 10.90 29.32
CA PHE A 10 44.40 10.12 29.55
C PHE A 10 43.43 10.38 28.39
N LEU A 11 43.36 9.42 27.48
CA LEU A 11 42.33 9.41 26.42
C LEU A 11 41.02 8.93 27.05
N PHE A 12 40.11 9.88 27.37
CA PHE A 12 38.74 9.54 27.73
C PHE A 12 37.99 9.08 26.48
N LEU A 13 37.87 7.75 26.32
CA LEU A 13 36.91 7.16 25.36
C LEU A 13 35.49 7.38 25.91
N SER A 14 34.80 8.39 25.44
CA SER A 14 33.38 8.52 25.65
C SER A 14 32.67 7.47 24.79
N ILE A 15 32.29 6.36 25.40
CA ILE A 15 31.39 5.37 24.79
C ILE A 15 30.00 6.01 24.80
N PRO A 16 29.37 6.27 23.65
CA PRO A 16 27.97 6.71 23.64
C PRO A 16 27.12 5.56 24.19
N PHE A 17 26.51 5.78 25.34
CA PHE A 17 25.44 4.91 25.84
C PHE A 17 24.30 5.01 24.84
N VAL A 18 24.24 4.07 23.91
CA VAL A 18 23.03 3.88 23.07
C VAL A 18 21.98 3.30 24.02
N CYS A 19 21.18 4.18 24.61
CA CYS A 19 19.96 3.81 25.29
C CYS A 19 19.01 3.26 24.22
N GLY A 20 19.02 1.95 24.03
CA GLY A 20 18.02 1.28 23.21
C GLY A 20 16.66 1.56 23.85
N GLN A 21 15.84 2.44 23.25
CA GLN A 21 14.45 2.51 23.61
C GLN A 21 13.83 1.16 23.26
N GLU A 22 13.52 0.41 24.29
CA GLU A 22 12.69 -0.79 24.16
C GLU A 22 11.37 -0.32 23.55
N GLN A 23 11.14 -0.65 22.28
CA GLN A 23 9.84 -0.38 21.65
C GLN A 23 8.82 -1.27 22.38
N ILE A 24 8.09 -0.65 23.29
CA ILE A 24 6.93 -1.29 23.90
C ILE A 24 5.90 -1.43 22.78
N LEU A 25 5.90 -2.59 22.11
CA LEU A 25 4.85 -2.91 21.13
C LEU A 25 3.51 -2.91 21.87
N PRO A 26 2.51 -2.19 21.37
CA PRO A 26 1.21 -2.16 22.00
C PRO A 26 0.65 -3.58 22.08
N VAL A 27 0.31 -4.02 23.30
CA VAL A 27 -0.37 -5.31 23.49
C VAL A 27 -1.70 -5.27 22.74
N PRO A 28 -1.97 -6.23 21.84
CA PRO A 28 -3.22 -6.26 21.11
C PRO A 28 -4.41 -6.22 22.06
N SER A 29 -5.31 -5.28 21.88
CA SER A 29 -6.54 -5.20 22.68
C SER A 29 -7.48 -6.35 22.29
N HIS A 30 -8.04 -7.05 23.28
CA HIS A 30 -9.09 -8.04 23.07
C HIS A 30 -10.45 -7.40 22.69
N ARG A 31 -10.55 -6.07 22.77
CA ARG A 31 -11.75 -5.32 22.40
C ARG A 31 -11.50 -4.50 21.15
N PRO A 32 -12.36 -4.61 20.13
CA PRO A 32 -12.23 -3.80 18.91
C PRO A 32 -12.30 -2.31 19.25
N SER A 33 -11.44 -1.51 18.62
CA SER A 33 -11.54 -0.05 18.64
C SER A 33 -12.85 0.44 18.01
N PRO A 34 -13.27 1.69 18.22
CA PRO A 34 -14.47 2.24 17.57
C PRO A 34 -14.44 2.16 16.04
N ALA A 35 -13.27 2.32 15.42
CA ALA A 35 -13.08 2.17 13.98
C ALA A 35 -13.27 0.71 13.53
N GLN A 36 -12.71 -0.24 14.26
CA GLN A 36 -12.88 -1.66 14.00
C GLN A 36 -14.34 -2.09 14.19
N GLN A 37 -15.03 -1.57 15.21
CA GLN A 37 -16.46 -1.84 15.44
C GLN A 37 -17.30 -1.35 14.25
N LYS A 38 -17.01 -0.15 13.72
CA LYS A 38 -17.66 0.35 12.48
C LYS A 38 -17.43 -0.56 11.30
N GLN A 39 -16.21 -1.08 11.13
CA GLN A 39 -15.91 -2.02 10.06
C GLN A 39 -16.65 -3.34 10.23
N ILE A 40 -16.66 -3.90 11.45
CA ILE A 40 -17.39 -5.14 11.79
C ILE A 40 -18.89 -4.96 11.52
N ALA A 41 -19.46 -3.79 11.85
CA ALA A 41 -20.87 -3.49 11.63
C ALA A 41 -21.27 -3.45 10.14
N ARG A 42 -20.33 -3.20 9.23
CA ARG A 42 -20.57 -3.27 7.78
C ARG A 42 -20.78 -4.70 7.29
N LYS A 43 -20.28 -5.70 8.02
CA LYS A 43 -20.40 -7.14 7.82
C LYS A 43 -19.86 -7.66 6.50
N TYR A 44 -20.47 -7.30 5.37
CA TYR A 44 -20.25 -7.94 4.07
C TYR A 44 -19.87 -6.90 3.01
N GLY A 45 -18.78 -7.18 2.29
CA GLY A 45 -18.26 -6.30 1.25
C GLY A 45 -17.48 -7.06 0.19
N MET A 46 -17.12 -6.37 -0.90
CA MET A 46 -16.36 -6.88 -2.02
C MET A 46 -14.92 -6.38 -1.97
N PHE A 47 -13.98 -7.29 -2.22
CA PHE A 47 -12.59 -6.94 -2.48
C PHE A 47 -12.33 -7.03 -3.98
N ILE A 48 -11.79 -5.98 -4.60
CA ILE A 48 -11.56 -5.89 -6.04
C ILE A 48 -10.06 -5.86 -6.32
N HIS A 49 -9.57 -6.88 -7.02
CA HIS A 49 -8.25 -6.93 -7.61
C HIS A 49 -8.39 -6.88 -9.13
N PHE A 50 -8.11 -5.73 -9.72
CA PHE A 50 -8.19 -5.54 -11.18
C PHE A 50 -7.01 -4.70 -11.64
N GLY A 51 -5.82 -5.27 -11.53
CA GLY A 51 -4.55 -4.64 -11.84
C GLY A 51 -3.83 -5.28 -13.02
N LEU A 52 -2.54 -4.98 -13.16
CA LEU A 52 -1.69 -5.49 -14.23
C LEU A 52 -1.61 -7.02 -14.23
N ASN A 53 -1.55 -7.64 -13.06
CA ASN A 53 -1.48 -9.08 -12.88
C ASN A 53 -2.70 -9.83 -13.46
N THR A 54 -3.88 -9.20 -13.52
CA THR A 54 -5.07 -9.76 -14.21
C THR A 54 -4.78 -10.10 -15.68
N PHE A 55 -3.85 -9.36 -16.32
CA PHE A 55 -3.49 -9.54 -17.73
C PHE A 55 -2.20 -10.34 -17.93
N GLN A 56 -1.64 -10.89 -16.85
CA GLN A 56 -0.39 -11.66 -16.86
C GLN A 56 -0.59 -13.14 -16.54
N ASP A 57 -1.82 -13.56 -16.24
CA ASP A 57 -2.15 -14.91 -15.76
C ASP A 57 -1.28 -15.29 -14.53
N GLN A 58 -1.02 -14.32 -13.67
CA GLN A 58 -0.21 -14.47 -12.47
C GLN A 58 -0.83 -13.70 -11.32
N GLU A 59 -0.85 -14.29 -10.13
CA GLU A 59 -1.27 -13.60 -8.91
C GLU A 59 -0.23 -12.56 -8.46
N TRP A 60 1.04 -12.92 -8.62
CA TRP A 60 2.19 -12.10 -8.20
C TRP A 60 3.10 -11.84 -9.38
N THR A 61 3.35 -10.58 -9.68
CA THR A 61 4.32 -10.14 -10.67
C THR A 61 5.40 -9.29 -10.01
N ASP A 62 6.58 -9.24 -10.63
CA ASP A 62 7.78 -8.57 -10.11
C ASP A 62 7.95 -7.11 -10.58
N GLY A 63 6.97 -6.59 -11.32
CA GLY A 63 7.05 -5.26 -11.92
C GLY A 63 7.92 -5.17 -13.18
N SER A 64 8.40 -6.28 -13.72
CA SER A 64 9.21 -6.30 -14.95
C SER A 64 8.38 -6.10 -16.24
N LYS A 65 7.07 -6.27 -16.15
CA LYS A 65 6.18 -6.10 -17.31
C LYS A 65 5.88 -4.63 -17.56
N PRO A 66 5.83 -4.18 -18.82
CA PRO A 66 5.57 -2.79 -19.15
C PRO A 66 4.12 -2.39 -18.78
N ALA A 67 3.91 -1.11 -18.44
CA ALA A 67 2.58 -0.55 -18.16
C ALA A 67 1.58 -0.82 -19.28
N SER A 68 2.01 -0.86 -20.54
CA SER A 68 1.20 -1.17 -21.72
C SER A 68 0.57 -2.58 -21.70
N SER A 69 1.02 -3.47 -20.80
CA SER A 69 0.39 -4.77 -20.59
C SER A 69 -0.98 -4.66 -19.90
N TYR A 70 -1.25 -3.58 -19.16
CA TYR A 70 -2.58 -3.28 -18.64
C TYR A 70 -3.45 -2.70 -19.77
N ARG A 71 -4.31 -3.54 -20.33
CA ARG A 71 -5.13 -3.18 -21.52
C ARG A 71 -6.54 -3.76 -21.48
N PRO A 72 -7.32 -3.48 -20.43
CA PRO A 72 -8.74 -3.86 -20.45
C PRO A 72 -9.45 -3.17 -21.62
N THR A 73 -10.37 -3.86 -22.27
CA THR A 73 -11.21 -3.26 -23.32
C THR A 73 -12.15 -2.20 -22.75
N THR A 74 -12.65 -2.48 -21.54
CA THR A 74 -13.52 -1.56 -20.77
C THR A 74 -13.21 -1.68 -19.30
N VAL A 75 -13.46 -0.59 -18.56
CA VAL A 75 -13.45 -0.54 -17.10
C VAL A 75 -14.81 -0.01 -16.66
N ASP A 76 -15.76 -0.92 -16.44
CA ASP A 76 -17.14 -0.60 -16.04
C ASP A 76 -17.32 -0.72 -14.52
N THR A 77 -16.90 0.32 -13.82
CA THR A 77 -17.02 0.37 -12.35
C THR A 77 -18.47 0.49 -11.88
N ASP A 78 -19.38 1.01 -12.70
CA ASP A 78 -20.80 1.08 -12.38
C ASP A 78 -21.39 -0.34 -12.31
N GLN A 79 -20.99 -1.21 -13.22
CA GLN A 79 -21.39 -2.63 -13.18
C GLN A 79 -20.88 -3.31 -11.92
N TRP A 80 -19.61 -3.05 -11.52
CA TRP A 80 -19.04 -3.66 -10.30
C TRP A 80 -19.81 -3.24 -9.05
N ILE A 81 -20.09 -1.94 -8.91
CA ILE A 81 -20.79 -1.40 -7.74
C ILE A 81 -22.25 -1.84 -7.73
N ARG A 82 -22.92 -1.89 -8.88
CA ARG A 82 -24.27 -2.41 -9.00
C ARG A 82 -24.35 -3.87 -8.55
N ALA A 83 -23.45 -4.73 -9.04
CA ALA A 83 -23.38 -6.14 -8.65
C ALA A 83 -23.15 -6.31 -7.14
N ALA A 84 -22.23 -5.52 -6.54
CA ALA A 84 -22.01 -5.53 -5.10
C ALA A 84 -23.26 -5.12 -4.32
N LYS A 85 -23.95 -4.08 -4.76
CA LYS A 85 -25.18 -3.59 -4.14
C LYS A 85 -26.30 -4.60 -4.21
N GLU A 86 -26.51 -5.22 -5.37
CA GLU A 86 -27.53 -6.27 -5.58
C GLU A 86 -27.25 -7.52 -4.73
N ALA A 87 -25.97 -7.85 -4.51
CA ALA A 87 -25.57 -8.90 -3.59
C ALA A 87 -25.68 -8.52 -2.10
N GLY A 88 -26.16 -7.32 -1.76
CA GLY A 88 -26.33 -6.84 -0.39
C GLY A 88 -25.06 -6.37 0.31
N MET A 89 -23.96 -6.19 -0.43
CA MET A 89 -22.69 -5.70 0.12
C MET A 89 -22.82 -4.24 0.57
N LYS A 90 -22.07 -3.88 1.61
CA LYS A 90 -22.13 -2.55 2.23
C LYS A 90 -20.89 -1.69 1.96
N TYR A 91 -19.85 -2.28 1.39
CA TYR A 91 -18.62 -1.60 1.02
C TYR A 91 -17.87 -2.37 -0.04
N VAL A 92 -16.97 -1.67 -0.72
CA VAL A 92 -15.98 -2.26 -1.61
C VAL A 92 -14.59 -1.81 -1.20
N ILE A 93 -13.60 -2.64 -1.41
CA ILE A 93 -12.18 -2.34 -1.24
C ILE A 93 -11.50 -2.58 -2.59
N LEU A 94 -10.90 -1.54 -3.15
CA LEU A 94 -10.12 -1.65 -4.39
C LEU A 94 -8.64 -1.72 -4.04
N THR A 95 -7.93 -2.70 -4.59
CA THR A 95 -6.46 -2.70 -4.58
C THR A 95 -5.97 -1.68 -5.60
N ALA A 96 -5.72 -0.46 -5.12
CA ALA A 96 -5.32 0.66 -5.97
C ALA A 96 -3.91 0.49 -6.57
N LYS A 97 -3.03 -0.22 -5.86
CA LYS A 97 -1.66 -0.55 -6.23
C LYS A 97 -1.31 -1.89 -5.61
N HIS A 98 -0.86 -2.84 -6.41
CA HIS A 98 -0.47 -4.16 -5.95
C HIS A 98 1.06 -4.26 -5.81
N HIS A 99 1.61 -5.46 -5.56
CA HIS A 99 3.04 -5.70 -5.30
C HIS A 99 3.98 -5.24 -6.39
N GLU A 100 3.57 -5.40 -7.65
CA GLU A 100 4.35 -5.00 -8.81
C GLU A 100 4.53 -3.48 -8.93
N GLY A 101 3.73 -2.72 -8.20
CA GLY A 101 3.85 -1.27 -8.15
C GLY A 101 3.05 -0.50 -9.19
N PHE A 102 2.22 -1.18 -10.01
CA PHE A 102 1.36 -0.51 -11.00
C PHE A 102 0.22 0.27 -10.32
N CYS A 103 0.07 1.54 -10.70
CA CYS A 103 -0.92 2.44 -10.12
C CYS A 103 -2.19 2.51 -10.98
N LEU A 104 -3.35 2.26 -10.38
CA LEU A 104 -4.66 2.38 -11.06
C LEU A 104 -5.18 3.82 -11.17
N TRP A 105 -4.28 4.81 -11.04
CA TRP A 105 -4.53 6.24 -11.22
C TRP A 105 -3.35 6.88 -11.93
N ASP A 106 -3.53 8.05 -12.53
CA ASP A 106 -2.45 8.88 -13.09
C ASP A 106 -1.55 9.39 -11.96
N SER A 107 -0.34 8.85 -11.86
CA SER A 107 0.58 9.07 -10.76
C SER A 107 1.60 10.16 -11.10
N LYS A 108 1.76 11.15 -10.21
CA LYS A 108 2.81 12.18 -10.34
C LYS A 108 4.22 11.67 -10.01
N TYR A 109 4.36 10.42 -9.55
CA TYR A 109 5.61 9.89 -9.01
C TYR A 109 6.20 8.74 -9.82
N THR A 110 5.45 8.18 -10.74
CA THR A 110 5.88 7.07 -11.60
C THR A 110 5.06 7.03 -12.88
N GLU A 111 5.68 6.60 -13.96
CA GLU A 111 5.00 6.28 -15.23
C GLU A 111 4.49 4.83 -15.27
N TYR A 112 4.65 4.08 -14.17
CA TYR A 112 4.12 2.72 -14.06
C TYR A 112 2.68 2.76 -13.55
N ASP A 113 1.80 3.25 -14.44
CA ASP A 113 0.41 3.58 -14.10
C ASP A 113 -0.52 3.48 -15.32
N VAL A 114 -1.81 3.75 -15.08
CA VAL A 114 -2.84 3.70 -16.13
C VAL A 114 -2.63 4.76 -17.22
N ALA A 115 -2.05 5.93 -16.92
CA ALA A 115 -1.83 6.98 -17.93
C ALA A 115 -0.83 6.54 -19.02
N SER A 116 0.11 5.66 -18.64
CA SER A 116 1.12 5.07 -19.53
C SER A 116 0.72 3.69 -20.08
N SER A 117 -0.53 3.27 -19.87
CA SER A 117 -1.01 1.93 -20.22
C SER A 117 -1.85 1.90 -21.50
N GLY A 118 -2.32 0.69 -21.88
CA GLY A 118 -3.25 0.51 -23.00
C GLY A 118 -4.69 0.98 -22.71
N ASN A 119 -5.01 1.27 -21.46
CA ASN A 119 -6.30 1.87 -21.06
C ASN A 119 -6.07 2.90 -19.95
N THR A 120 -6.25 4.15 -20.29
CA THR A 120 -5.93 5.30 -19.43
C THR A 120 -7.03 5.66 -18.41
N THR A 121 -8.01 4.79 -18.20
CA THR A 121 -9.07 5.03 -17.22
C THR A 121 -8.49 5.11 -15.81
N ASN A 122 -8.69 6.23 -15.13
CA ASN A 122 -8.40 6.36 -13.71
C ASN A 122 -9.43 5.56 -12.91
N VAL A 123 -9.06 4.34 -12.52
CA VAL A 123 -9.99 3.39 -11.87
C VAL A 123 -10.41 3.88 -10.49
N ILE A 124 -9.50 4.57 -9.77
CA ILE A 124 -9.78 5.13 -8.44
C ILE A 124 -10.91 6.18 -8.54
N GLU A 125 -10.77 7.10 -9.49
CA GLU A 125 -11.77 8.14 -9.70
C GLU A 125 -13.10 7.56 -10.19
N SER A 126 -13.03 6.60 -11.11
CA SER A 126 -14.19 5.93 -11.68
C SER A 126 -15.00 5.22 -10.60
N ILE A 127 -14.38 4.37 -9.78
CA ILE A 127 -15.07 3.63 -8.72
C ILE A 127 -15.62 4.56 -7.63
N ALA A 128 -14.92 5.65 -7.33
CA ALA A 128 -15.41 6.65 -6.38
C ALA A 128 -16.67 7.38 -6.87
N LYS A 129 -16.78 7.57 -8.19
CA LYS A 129 -18.01 8.11 -8.83
C LYS A 129 -19.15 7.10 -8.76
N SER A 130 -18.87 5.83 -9.07
CA SER A 130 -19.89 4.76 -9.05
C SER A 130 -20.45 4.46 -7.66
N CYS A 131 -19.71 4.78 -6.59
CA CYS A 131 -20.16 4.61 -5.21
C CYS A 131 -21.09 5.72 -4.68
N LYS A 132 -21.32 6.78 -5.45
CA LYS A 132 -22.21 7.90 -5.07
C LYS A 132 -23.65 7.65 -5.47
#